data_c7e5485222ce7e5dbc0c63ed59144693
#
_entry.id   c7e5485222ce7e5dbc0c63ed59144693
#
_cell.length_a   1.000
_cell.length_b   1.000
_cell.length_c   1.000
_cell.angle_alpha   90.00
_cell.angle_beta   90.00
_cell.angle_gamma   90.00
#
_symmetry.space_group_name_H-M   'P 1'
#
loop_
_entity.id
_entity.type
_entity.pdbx_description
1 polymer ?
#
loop_
_entity_poly.entity_id
_entity_poly.type
_entity_poly.pdbx_seq_one_letter_code
_entity_poly.pdbx_strand_id
1 'polypeptide(L)'
;MLRFFLKLVNVVDSHVVPRKKRLWVLVSSVVGGIVVLLFVIAALLLSLKCRKKKKTQRTMESVEWTLLCVFGGSSLSRMSEGTTFASLGSYGYFGLTIPFADIQSATNNFDRSLIIGSGGFGMVYKGLKDNVKVAVKRGMPGSRQGLLEFQTEITIFSKIFHRHLVSLVGYCEENSEMILVYEYMEKGPLKKHLYGSAGQAPLSWKGLHYLHTGFVQGIIHCDIKSTNIFLDENYVAKVVDFGLSRSGPCLNEIHVSTGVKGSFGYLDLEYFRRQQLTDKSDVYSFGVVLFEVLCAGPAIDPQLDRE
;
A
#
# COMPACT_ATOMS: atom_id res chain seq x y z
N MET A 1 -13.78 40.49 -1.17
CA MET A 1 -13.09 41.16 -0.05
C MET A 1 -12.73 42.62 -0.36
N LEU A 2 -12.13 42.98 -1.48
CA LEU A 2 -11.74 44.34 -1.82
C LEU A 2 -12.93 45.34 -1.89
N ARG A 3 -14.10 44.90 -2.42
CA ARG A 3 -15.32 45.75 -2.49
C ARG A 3 -15.98 46.03 -1.11
N PHE A 4 -15.72 45.16 -0.14
CA PHE A 4 -16.21 45.38 1.23
C PHE A 4 -15.34 46.40 1.99
N PHE A 5 -14.04 46.39 1.71
CA PHE A 5 -13.08 47.37 2.27
C PHE A 5 -13.32 48.80 1.76
N LEU A 6 -13.64 48.95 0.46
CA LEU A 6 -13.95 50.27 -0.13
C LEU A 6 -15.28 50.84 0.38
N LYS A 7 -16.26 50.03 0.76
CA LYS A 7 -17.50 50.50 1.40
C LYS A 7 -17.29 50.93 2.83
N LEU A 8 -16.39 50.35 3.60
CA LEU A 8 -16.06 50.74 4.97
C LEU A 8 -15.30 52.07 5.00
N VAL A 9 -14.48 52.39 4.01
CA VAL A 9 -13.75 53.66 3.91
C VAL A 9 -14.70 54.81 3.62
N ASN A 10 -15.79 54.63 2.85
CA ASN A 10 -16.76 55.66 2.51
C ASN A 10 -17.77 55.97 3.62
N VAL A 11 -17.95 55.11 4.63
CA VAL A 11 -18.86 55.36 5.76
C VAL A 11 -18.18 56.20 6.87
N VAL A 12 -16.85 56.30 6.88
CA VAL A 12 -16.07 57.08 7.88
C VAL A 12 -15.95 58.55 7.50
N ASP A 13 -16.42 58.98 6.31
CA ASP A 13 -16.22 60.33 5.80
C ASP A 13 -17.26 61.37 6.26
N SER A 14 -18.22 60.98 7.12
CA SER A 14 -19.30 61.89 7.59
C SER A 14 -19.10 62.52 9.01
N HIS A 15 -18.00 62.21 9.69
CA HIS A 15 -17.69 62.90 10.96
C HIS A 15 -16.32 63.60 10.89
N VAL A 16 -16.31 64.92 11.11
CA VAL A 16 -15.13 65.83 11.14
C VAL A 16 -14.11 65.32 12.17
N VAL A 17 -13.18 64.45 11.76
CA VAL A 17 -12.05 64.03 12.59
C VAL A 17 -10.83 64.89 12.20
N PRO A 18 -10.07 65.46 13.15
CA PRO A 18 -8.92 66.35 12.86
C PRO A 18 -7.86 65.57 12.04
N ARG A 19 -7.30 66.23 11.01
CA ARG A 19 -6.38 65.70 10.00
C ARG A 19 -5.25 64.83 10.56
N LYS A 20 -4.72 65.11 11.75
CA LYS A 20 -3.71 64.25 12.43
C LYS A 20 -4.23 62.88 12.86
N LYS A 21 -5.49 62.72 13.30
CA LYS A 21 -6.05 61.43 13.71
C LYS A 21 -6.32 60.54 12.51
N ARG A 22 -6.70 61.10 11.34
CA ARG A 22 -6.88 60.30 10.10
C ARG A 22 -5.56 59.71 9.61
N LEU A 23 -4.45 60.44 9.70
CA LEU A 23 -3.12 59.94 9.33
C LEU A 23 -2.69 58.79 10.22
N TRP A 24 -2.92 58.85 11.52
CA TRP A 24 -2.59 57.74 12.45
C TRP A 24 -3.42 56.48 12.22
N VAL A 25 -4.70 56.60 11.88
CA VAL A 25 -5.55 55.44 11.55
C VAL A 25 -5.10 54.77 10.24
N LEU A 26 -4.74 55.55 9.22
CA LEU A 26 -4.23 55.03 7.96
C LEU A 26 -2.87 54.33 8.16
N VAL A 27 -1.96 54.94 8.90
CA VAL A 27 -0.64 54.35 9.19
C VAL A 27 -0.78 53.05 10.00
N SER A 28 -1.64 53.02 11.02
CA SER A 28 -1.84 51.79 11.82
C SER A 28 -2.50 50.68 11.02
N SER A 29 -3.43 50.96 10.10
CA SER A 29 -4.04 49.92 9.26
C SER A 29 -3.06 49.39 8.20
N VAL A 30 -2.18 50.21 7.62
CA VAL A 30 -1.13 49.79 6.70
C VAL A 30 -0.08 48.92 7.43
N VAL A 31 0.37 49.36 8.61
CA VAL A 31 1.32 48.59 9.43
C VAL A 31 0.71 47.25 9.84
N GLY A 32 -0.56 47.20 10.27
CA GLY A 32 -1.27 45.99 10.60
C GLY A 32 -1.37 45.01 9.41
N GLY A 33 -1.66 45.55 8.20
CA GLY A 33 -1.70 44.75 6.96
C GLY A 33 -0.33 44.13 6.60
N ILE A 34 0.74 44.92 6.77
CA ILE A 34 2.12 44.42 6.52
C ILE A 34 2.49 43.33 7.52
N VAL A 35 2.15 43.48 8.80
CA VAL A 35 2.43 42.48 9.82
C VAL A 35 1.70 41.15 9.51
N VAL A 36 0.41 41.20 9.16
CA VAL A 36 -0.36 40.05 8.77
C VAL A 36 0.25 39.34 7.54
N LEU A 37 0.66 40.13 6.53
CA LEU A 37 1.30 39.58 5.33
C LEU A 37 2.62 38.88 5.67
N LEU A 38 3.44 39.44 6.54
CA LEU A 38 4.70 38.82 6.98
C LEU A 38 4.45 37.51 7.75
N PHE A 39 3.41 37.42 8.59
CA PHE A 39 3.03 36.19 9.26
C PHE A 39 2.59 35.10 8.26
N VAL A 40 1.80 35.45 7.25
CA VAL A 40 1.39 34.50 6.20
C VAL A 40 2.59 33.99 5.41
N ILE A 41 3.52 34.86 5.03
CA ILE A 41 4.75 34.48 4.33
C ILE A 41 5.61 33.59 5.22
N ALA A 42 5.79 33.90 6.49
CA ALA A 42 6.55 33.08 7.43
C ALA A 42 5.91 31.66 7.58
N ALA A 43 4.58 31.59 7.72
CA ALA A 43 3.86 30.32 7.80
C ALA A 43 4.02 29.48 6.53
N LEU A 44 3.96 30.10 5.35
CA LEU A 44 4.21 29.44 4.07
C LEU A 44 5.64 28.91 3.97
N LEU A 45 6.64 29.71 4.34
CA LEU A 45 8.04 29.31 4.34
C LEU A 45 8.33 28.16 5.32
N LEU A 46 7.72 28.19 6.51
CA LEU A 46 7.81 27.10 7.47
C LEU A 46 7.15 25.82 6.93
N SER A 47 5.99 25.94 6.31
CA SER A 47 5.31 24.82 5.65
C SER A 47 6.15 24.20 4.53
N LEU A 48 6.78 25.04 3.70
CA LEU A 48 7.69 24.58 2.64
C LEU A 48 8.98 23.93 3.21
N LYS A 49 9.55 24.48 4.29
CA LYS A 49 10.69 23.86 5.00
C LYS A 49 10.31 22.52 5.62
N CYS A 50 9.13 22.39 6.24
CA CYS A 50 8.63 21.14 6.77
C CYS A 50 8.41 20.10 5.66
N ARG A 51 7.87 20.49 4.51
CA ARG A 51 7.71 19.63 3.33
C ARG A 51 9.06 19.19 2.75
N LYS A 52 10.05 20.09 2.65
CA LYS A 52 11.41 19.74 2.24
C LYS A 52 12.08 18.78 3.23
N LYS A 53 11.99 19.04 4.55
CA LYS A 53 12.57 18.17 5.58
C LYS A 53 11.94 16.76 5.58
N LYS A 54 10.60 16.63 5.41
CA LYS A 54 9.92 15.36 5.23
C LYS A 54 10.35 14.64 3.95
N LYS A 55 10.59 15.35 2.85
CA LYS A 55 11.07 14.75 1.58
C LYS A 55 12.51 14.25 1.72
N THR A 56 13.40 15.02 2.35
CA THR A 56 14.80 14.61 2.57
C THR A 56 14.91 13.45 3.56
N GLN A 57 14.10 13.43 4.63
CA GLN A 57 14.07 12.33 5.60
C GLN A 57 13.56 11.04 4.95
N ARG A 58 12.52 11.11 4.10
CA ARG A 58 12.02 9.96 3.33
C ARG A 58 13.07 9.43 2.34
N THR A 59 13.84 10.31 1.71
CA THR A 59 14.91 9.90 0.77
C THR A 59 16.08 9.27 1.52
N MET A 60 16.44 9.75 2.71
CA MET A 60 17.47 9.15 3.54
C MET A 60 17.03 7.80 4.13
N GLU A 61 15.81 7.68 4.64
CA GLU A 61 15.29 6.38 5.11
C GLU A 61 15.24 5.35 3.96
N SER A 62 14.80 5.73 2.76
CA SER A 62 14.79 4.80 1.62
C SER A 62 16.19 4.39 1.16
N VAL A 63 17.18 5.29 1.24
CA VAL A 63 18.58 4.98 0.90
C VAL A 63 19.23 4.13 1.97
N GLU A 64 18.97 4.38 3.25
CA GLU A 64 19.52 3.62 4.38
C GLU A 64 18.99 2.18 4.38
N TRP A 65 17.69 1.98 4.13
CA TRP A 65 17.10 0.64 3.98
C TRP A 65 17.57 -0.09 2.71
N THR A 66 17.77 0.63 1.60
CA THR A 66 18.32 0.03 0.37
C THR A 66 19.77 -0.42 0.60
N LEU A 67 20.57 0.34 1.35
CA LEU A 67 21.94 -0.03 1.73
C LEU A 67 21.97 -1.19 2.72
N LEU A 68 21.07 -1.25 3.72
CA LEU A 68 20.99 -2.38 4.66
C LEU A 68 20.57 -3.68 3.96
N CYS A 69 19.67 -3.63 3.01
CA CYS A 69 19.26 -4.80 2.22
C CYS A 69 20.34 -5.25 1.21
N VAL A 70 21.20 -4.34 0.75
CA VAL A 70 22.24 -4.65 -0.24
C VAL A 70 23.59 -5.02 0.41
N PHE A 71 23.89 -4.51 1.62
CA PHE A 71 25.19 -4.67 2.26
C PHE A 71 25.18 -5.42 3.62
N GLY A 72 24.01 -5.88 4.08
CA GLY A 72 23.87 -6.64 5.34
C GLY A 72 24.20 -8.12 5.23
N GLY A 73 25.36 -8.50 4.68
CA GLY A 73 25.79 -9.90 4.59
C GLY A 73 27.24 -10.02 4.18
N SER A 74 28.11 -9.95 5.17
CA SER A 74 29.49 -10.45 5.28
C SER A 74 30.24 -11.03 4.08
N SER A 75 31.49 -10.55 3.99
CA SER A 75 32.73 -11.17 3.48
C SER A 75 32.85 -11.40 1.97
N LEU A 76 33.61 -10.46 1.39
CA LEU A 76 34.37 -10.65 0.15
C LEU A 76 35.29 -11.87 0.24
N SER A 77 35.09 -12.85 -0.62
CA SER A 77 36.17 -13.69 -1.12
C SER A 77 36.10 -13.68 -2.66
N ARG A 78 37.21 -13.21 -3.21
CA ARG A 78 37.60 -13.09 -4.59
C ARG A 78 37.54 -14.42 -5.32
N MET A 79 36.84 -14.50 -6.47
CA MET A 79 37.24 -15.42 -7.55
C MET A 79 36.76 -14.95 -8.94
N SER A 80 37.73 -14.75 -9.75
CA SER A 80 38.03 -14.94 -11.18
C SER A 80 36.91 -14.98 -12.23
N GLU A 81 37.25 -14.26 -13.29
CA GLU A 81 36.66 -14.23 -14.63
C GLU A 81 36.44 -15.61 -15.27
N GLY A 82 35.35 -15.70 -16.00
CA GLY A 82 35.18 -16.78 -17.00
C GLY A 82 33.72 -17.07 -17.41
N THR A 83 33.32 -16.43 -18.51
CA THR A 83 32.52 -17.00 -19.61
C THR A 83 30.99 -17.21 -19.48
N THR A 84 30.36 -16.64 -20.48
CA THR A 84 29.17 -16.98 -21.26
C THR A 84 27.78 -16.51 -20.78
N PHE A 85 27.25 -15.67 -21.66
CA PHE A 85 25.84 -15.31 -21.81
C PHE A 85 24.93 -16.54 -21.81
N ALA A 86 24.15 -16.70 -20.78
CA ALA A 86 22.83 -17.35 -20.84
C ALA A 86 22.02 -17.01 -19.60
N SER A 87 20.80 -16.51 -19.82
CA SER A 87 19.76 -16.31 -18.82
C SER A 87 19.77 -14.98 -18.06
N LEU A 88 19.12 -13.98 -18.65
CA LEU A 88 18.46 -12.90 -17.90
C LEU A 88 17.35 -13.55 -17.03
N GLY A 89 17.67 -13.94 -15.80
CA GLY A 89 16.70 -14.59 -14.94
C GLY A 89 17.11 -14.83 -13.50
N SER A 90 18.26 -14.32 -13.06
CA SER A 90 18.65 -14.55 -11.67
C SER A 90 19.22 -13.29 -11.04
N TYR A 91 18.37 -12.31 -10.79
CA TYR A 91 18.66 -11.37 -9.70
C TYR A 91 18.42 -12.12 -8.41
N GLY A 92 19.49 -12.65 -7.83
CA GLY A 92 19.47 -13.45 -6.62
C GLY A 92 18.78 -12.70 -5.47
N TYR A 93 17.61 -13.15 -5.09
CA TYR A 93 16.98 -12.86 -3.82
C TYR A 93 17.70 -13.65 -2.73
N PHE A 94 18.96 -13.29 -2.46
CA PHE A 94 19.77 -13.90 -1.43
C PHE A 94 19.14 -13.64 -0.05
N GLY A 95 18.58 -14.68 0.57
CA GLY A 95 18.11 -14.67 1.94
C GLY A 95 16.64 -15.01 2.17
N LEU A 96 15.80 -15.09 1.11
CA LEU A 96 14.36 -15.40 1.24
C LEU A 96 14.00 -16.83 0.81
N THR A 97 14.93 -17.62 0.26
CA THR A 97 14.68 -19.02 -0.11
C THR A 97 14.63 -19.89 1.14
N ILE A 98 13.58 -20.72 1.24
CA ILE A 98 13.39 -21.69 2.32
C ILE A 98 13.45 -23.09 1.69
N PRO A 99 14.29 -24.01 2.20
CA PRO A 99 14.37 -25.38 1.72
C PRO A 99 13.01 -26.07 1.78
N PHE A 100 12.67 -26.88 0.78
CA PHE A 100 11.39 -27.60 0.72
C PHE A 100 11.19 -28.49 1.94
N ALA A 101 12.25 -29.17 2.42
CA ALA A 101 12.21 -30.02 3.61
C ALA A 101 11.78 -29.27 4.88
N ASP A 102 12.21 -28.00 5.05
CA ASP A 102 11.83 -27.15 6.17
C ASP A 102 10.33 -26.83 6.11
N ILE A 103 9.81 -26.54 4.92
CA ILE A 103 8.38 -26.26 4.72
C ILE A 103 7.54 -27.51 4.96
N GLN A 104 8.00 -28.66 4.46
CA GLN A 104 7.36 -29.95 4.74
C GLN A 104 7.28 -30.21 6.25
N SER A 105 8.38 -30.02 6.95
CA SER A 105 8.42 -30.18 8.41
C SER A 105 7.48 -29.21 9.11
N ALA A 106 7.50 -27.92 8.73
CA ALA A 106 6.67 -26.88 9.32
C ALA A 106 5.17 -27.13 9.14
N THR A 107 4.77 -27.85 8.08
CA THR A 107 3.37 -28.14 7.74
C THR A 107 2.96 -29.59 8.00
N ASN A 108 3.77 -30.36 8.72
CA ASN A 108 3.56 -31.80 8.91
C ASN A 108 3.24 -32.50 7.58
N ASN A 109 4.13 -32.33 6.59
CA ASN A 109 3.98 -32.84 5.22
C ASN A 109 2.66 -32.40 4.54
N PHE A 110 2.31 -31.11 4.68
CA PHE A 110 1.09 -30.51 4.14
C PHE A 110 -0.20 -31.21 4.61
N ASP A 111 -0.26 -31.49 5.91
CA ASP A 111 -1.41 -32.13 6.54
C ASP A 111 -2.69 -31.34 6.25
N ARG A 112 -3.73 -32.04 5.82
CA ARG A 112 -5.03 -31.43 5.49
C ARG A 112 -5.70 -30.75 6.67
N SER A 113 -5.44 -31.18 7.88
CA SER A 113 -5.97 -30.54 9.11
C SER A 113 -5.41 -29.14 9.34
N LEU A 114 -4.26 -28.80 8.71
CA LEU A 114 -3.62 -27.50 8.78
C LEU A 114 -4.06 -26.54 7.68
N ILE A 115 -5.00 -26.94 6.81
CA ILE A 115 -5.53 -26.04 5.78
C ILE A 115 -6.35 -24.93 6.43
N ILE A 116 -5.96 -23.68 6.16
CA ILE A 116 -6.61 -22.46 6.65
C ILE A 116 -7.30 -21.67 5.53
N GLY A 117 -7.03 -22.02 4.27
CA GLY A 117 -7.65 -21.40 3.10
C GLY A 117 -7.35 -22.13 1.81
N SER A 118 -8.17 -21.86 0.79
CA SER A 118 -8.00 -22.37 -0.57
C SER A 118 -8.46 -21.30 -1.57
N GLY A 119 -7.84 -21.26 -2.74
CA GLY A 119 -8.17 -20.29 -3.80
C GLY A 119 -7.62 -20.71 -5.16
N GLY A 120 -7.71 -19.82 -6.15
CA GLY A 120 -7.24 -20.09 -7.52
C GLY A 120 -5.75 -20.40 -7.63
N PHE A 121 -4.93 -19.86 -6.75
CA PHE A 121 -3.50 -20.17 -6.68
C PHE A 121 -3.26 -21.61 -6.16
N GLY A 122 -3.96 -22.02 -5.10
CA GLY A 122 -3.76 -23.31 -4.44
C GLY A 122 -4.27 -23.35 -3.01
N MET A 123 -3.56 -24.05 -2.14
CA MET A 123 -3.90 -24.25 -0.74
C MET A 123 -3.03 -23.40 0.18
N VAL A 124 -3.61 -22.92 1.27
CA VAL A 124 -2.88 -22.21 2.33
C VAL A 124 -2.92 -23.04 3.60
N TYR A 125 -1.75 -23.32 4.16
CA TYR A 125 -1.57 -24.11 5.37
C TYR A 125 -1.08 -23.25 6.50
N LYS A 126 -1.50 -23.54 7.72
CA LYS A 126 -0.83 -23.07 8.93
C LYS A 126 0.43 -23.90 9.14
N GLY A 127 1.57 -23.25 9.28
CA GLY A 127 2.84 -23.90 9.59
C GLY A 127 3.39 -23.40 10.93
N LEU A 128 4.35 -24.16 11.46
CA LEU A 128 5.14 -23.80 12.62
C LEU A 128 6.62 -23.92 12.26
N LYS A 129 7.34 -22.80 12.16
CA LYS A 129 8.77 -22.73 11.87
C LYS A 129 9.47 -22.04 13.05
N ASP A 130 10.46 -22.71 13.67
CA ASP A 130 11.22 -22.18 14.81
C ASP A 130 10.33 -21.62 15.94
N ASN A 131 9.24 -22.32 16.26
CA ASN A 131 8.19 -21.89 17.19
C ASN A 131 7.40 -20.62 16.78
N VAL A 132 7.59 -20.13 15.55
CA VAL A 132 6.83 -19.03 15.00
C VAL A 132 5.77 -19.56 14.04
N LYS A 133 4.52 -19.10 14.20
CA LYS A 133 3.44 -19.44 13.28
C LYS A 133 3.64 -18.75 11.93
N VAL A 134 3.48 -19.49 10.85
CA VAL A 134 3.56 -19.00 9.47
C VAL A 134 2.34 -19.44 8.68
N ALA A 135 2.04 -18.71 7.60
CA ALA A 135 1.06 -19.10 6.59
C ALA A 135 1.80 -19.54 5.32
N VAL A 136 1.59 -20.78 4.91
CA VAL A 136 2.27 -21.42 3.78
C VAL A 136 1.30 -21.54 2.61
N LYS A 137 1.45 -20.68 1.59
CA LYS A 137 0.64 -20.64 0.37
C LYS A 137 1.32 -21.51 -0.68
N ARG A 138 0.80 -22.72 -0.92
CA ARG A 138 1.33 -23.68 -1.88
C ARG A 138 0.53 -23.64 -3.18
N GLY A 139 1.20 -23.33 -4.28
CA GLY A 139 0.60 -23.25 -5.60
C GLY A 139 0.26 -24.63 -6.19
N MET A 140 -0.66 -24.65 -7.15
CA MET A 140 -0.93 -25.87 -7.93
C MET A 140 0.18 -26.08 -8.95
N PRO A 141 0.87 -27.25 -8.93
CA PRO A 141 1.92 -27.54 -9.89
C PRO A 141 1.41 -27.44 -11.35
N GLY A 142 2.25 -26.87 -12.23
CA GLY A 142 1.93 -26.73 -13.66
C GLY A 142 0.96 -25.60 -14.03
N SER A 143 0.45 -24.84 -13.08
CA SER A 143 -0.41 -23.67 -13.35
C SER A 143 0.41 -22.51 -13.91
N ARG A 144 0.19 -22.13 -15.18
CA ARG A 144 0.81 -20.94 -15.79
C ARG A 144 0.40 -19.65 -15.08
N GLN A 145 -0.86 -19.53 -14.70
CA GLN A 145 -1.36 -18.38 -13.96
C GLN A 145 -0.72 -18.32 -12.59
N GLY A 146 -0.65 -19.46 -11.89
CA GLY A 146 0.00 -19.54 -10.57
C GLY A 146 1.47 -19.13 -10.62
N LEU A 147 2.20 -19.50 -11.67
CA LEU A 147 3.60 -19.10 -11.83
C LEU A 147 3.75 -17.57 -11.96
N LEU A 148 2.90 -16.92 -12.75
CA LEU A 148 2.93 -15.48 -12.91
C LEU A 148 2.59 -14.74 -11.60
N GLU A 149 1.59 -15.23 -10.87
CA GLU A 149 1.20 -14.68 -9.56
C GLU A 149 2.34 -14.86 -8.55
N PHE A 150 2.94 -16.03 -8.47
CA PHE A 150 4.08 -16.36 -7.63
C PHE A 150 5.28 -15.42 -7.88
N GLN A 151 5.70 -15.26 -9.15
CA GLN A 151 6.79 -14.38 -9.52
C GLN A 151 6.48 -12.90 -9.23
N THR A 152 5.22 -12.49 -9.43
CA THR A 152 4.77 -11.14 -9.13
C THR A 152 4.87 -10.85 -7.63
N GLU A 153 4.41 -11.77 -6.78
CA GLU A 153 4.48 -11.60 -5.33
C GLU A 153 5.92 -11.51 -4.84
N ILE A 154 6.82 -12.41 -5.26
CA ILE A 154 8.25 -12.34 -4.90
C ILE A 154 8.86 -10.99 -5.33
N THR A 155 8.60 -10.56 -6.57
CA THR A 155 9.14 -9.32 -7.11
C THR A 155 8.67 -8.09 -6.33
N ILE A 156 7.43 -8.08 -5.89
CA ILE A 156 6.85 -6.98 -5.11
C ILE A 156 7.39 -7.00 -3.69
N PHE A 157 7.33 -8.14 -3.00
CA PHE A 157 7.79 -8.26 -1.62
C PHE A 157 9.30 -8.05 -1.45
N SER A 158 10.09 -8.19 -2.51
CA SER A 158 11.50 -7.77 -2.47
C SER A 158 11.70 -6.26 -2.33
N LYS A 159 10.66 -5.47 -2.59
CA LYS A 159 10.71 -4.00 -2.64
C LYS A 159 9.89 -3.33 -1.53
N ILE A 160 8.93 -4.05 -0.95
CA ILE A 160 7.97 -3.46 -0.01
C ILE A 160 8.15 -4.01 1.40
N PHE A 161 8.10 -3.10 2.37
CA PHE A 161 8.03 -3.43 3.79
C PHE A 161 7.23 -2.33 4.51
N HIS A 162 6.09 -2.69 5.10
CA HIS A 162 5.24 -1.71 5.77
C HIS A 162 4.33 -2.39 6.82
N ARG A 163 4.09 -1.73 7.96
CA ARG A 163 3.27 -2.29 9.05
C ARG A 163 1.83 -2.68 8.68
N HIS A 164 1.28 -2.12 7.61
CA HIS A 164 -0.06 -2.42 7.09
C HIS A 164 -0.04 -3.29 5.82
N LEU A 165 1.08 -3.93 5.55
CA LEU A 165 1.22 -4.96 4.52
C LEU A 165 1.72 -6.23 5.18
N VAL A 166 1.27 -7.38 4.69
CA VAL A 166 1.78 -8.67 5.17
C VAL A 166 3.27 -8.80 4.85
N SER A 167 4.03 -9.45 5.71
CA SER A 167 5.45 -9.71 5.46
C SER A 167 5.65 -11.07 4.81
N LEU A 168 6.39 -11.12 3.72
CA LEU A 168 6.90 -12.37 3.15
C LEU A 168 8.10 -12.83 3.97
N VAL A 169 8.00 -14.02 4.58
CA VAL A 169 9.08 -14.66 5.34
C VAL A 169 10.08 -15.34 4.39
N GLY A 170 9.58 -15.90 3.29
CA GLY A 170 10.39 -16.52 2.27
C GLY A 170 9.56 -17.29 1.23
N TYR A 171 10.26 -17.97 0.32
CA TYR A 171 9.64 -18.75 -0.74
C TYR A 171 10.44 -20.01 -1.06
N CYS A 172 9.81 -20.97 -1.77
CA CYS A 172 10.46 -22.18 -2.29
C CYS A 172 10.03 -22.42 -3.73
N GLU A 173 11.04 -22.72 -4.57
CA GLU A 173 10.88 -23.14 -5.98
C GLU A 173 11.46 -24.53 -6.23
N GLU A 174 11.90 -25.25 -5.19
CA GLU A 174 12.46 -26.58 -5.31
C GLU A 174 11.40 -27.60 -5.78
N ASN A 175 11.83 -28.63 -6.48
CA ASN A 175 10.97 -29.74 -6.92
C ASN A 175 9.76 -29.33 -7.76
N SER A 176 9.86 -28.23 -8.52
CA SER A 176 8.75 -27.65 -9.29
C SER A 176 7.57 -27.18 -8.42
N GLU A 177 7.81 -26.96 -7.13
CA GLU A 177 6.85 -26.36 -6.22
C GLU A 177 6.86 -24.84 -6.35
N MET A 178 5.75 -24.21 -6.03
CA MET A 178 5.59 -22.76 -5.94
C MET A 178 5.01 -22.45 -4.56
N ILE A 179 5.88 -22.16 -3.59
CA ILE A 179 5.45 -21.96 -2.21
C ILE A 179 5.90 -20.61 -1.70
N LEU A 180 4.95 -19.84 -1.15
CA LEU A 180 5.18 -18.56 -0.48
C LEU A 180 4.90 -18.73 1.02
N VAL A 181 5.78 -18.23 1.86
CA VAL A 181 5.66 -18.30 3.32
C VAL A 181 5.52 -16.90 3.88
N TYR A 182 4.44 -16.63 4.60
CA TYR A 182 4.09 -15.33 5.16
C TYR A 182 4.02 -15.37 6.68
N GLU A 183 4.09 -14.21 7.31
CA GLU A 183 3.69 -14.07 8.70
C GLU A 183 2.23 -14.55 8.88
N TYR A 184 1.96 -15.19 10.02
CA TYR A 184 0.62 -15.71 10.31
C TYR A 184 -0.27 -14.62 10.89
N MET A 185 -1.45 -14.46 10.31
CA MET A 185 -2.43 -13.46 10.72
C MET A 185 -3.49 -14.10 11.63
N GLU A 186 -3.32 -13.94 12.95
CA GLU A 186 -4.10 -14.66 13.97
C GLU A 186 -5.61 -14.49 13.87
N LYS A 187 -6.07 -13.30 13.51
CA LYS A 187 -7.51 -13.00 13.42
C LYS A 187 -8.10 -13.32 12.04
N GLY A 188 -7.23 -13.60 11.04
CA GLY A 188 -7.65 -13.93 9.69
C GLY A 188 -8.26 -12.76 8.92
N PRO A 189 -9.05 -13.02 7.86
CA PRO A 189 -9.56 -11.98 6.97
C PRO A 189 -10.62 -11.09 7.64
N LEU A 190 -10.59 -9.80 7.32
CA LEU A 190 -11.54 -8.79 7.77
C LEU A 190 -12.99 -9.21 7.52
N LYS A 191 -13.27 -9.83 6.37
CA LYS A 191 -14.61 -10.31 6.01
C LYS A 191 -15.27 -11.15 7.12
N LYS A 192 -14.51 -11.96 7.86
CA LYS A 192 -15.06 -12.77 8.97
C LYS A 192 -15.55 -11.95 10.16
N HIS A 193 -15.12 -10.69 10.25
CA HIS A 193 -15.42 -9.78 11.35
C HIS A 193 -16.49 -8.74 10.99
N LEU A 194 -16.96 -8.70 9.73
CA LEU A 194 -17.91 -7.68 9.27
C LEU A 194 -19.36 -8.02 9.64
N TYR A 195 -19.71 -9.31 9.72
CA TYR A 195 -21.10 -9.79 9.83
C TYR A 195 -21.43 -10.36 11.21
N GLY A 196 -20.71 -9.98 12.25
CA GLY A 196 -20.92 -10.41 13.63
C GLY A 196 -20.70 -9.26 14.60
N SER A 197 -21.19 -9.42 15.84
CA SER A 197 -21.12 -8.44 16.93
C SER A 197 -19.70 -8.18 17.49
N ALA A 198 -18.66 -8.56 16.80
CA ALA A 198 -17.26 -8.30 17.18
C ALA A 198 -16.86 -6.87 16.80
N GLY A 199 -16.25 -6.16 17.76
CA GLY A 199 -15.88 -4.77 17.65
C GLY A 199 -15.09 -4.44 16.37
N GLN A 200 -15.39 -3.28 15.80
CA GLN A 200 -14.82 -2.80 14.55
C GLN A 200 -13.30 -2.58 14.68
N ALA A 201 -12.51 -3.29 13.90
CA ALA A 201 -11.09 -3.02 13.76
C ALA A 201 -10.90 -1.71 12.98
N PRO A 202 -10.03 -0.79 13.45
CA PRO A 202 -9.78 0.44 12.72
C PRO A 202 -9.06 0.14 11.41
N LEU A 203 -9.75 0.36 10.30
CA LEU A 203 -9.16 0.26 8.97
C LEU A 203 -8.27 1.47 8.69
N SER A 204 -7.04 1.21 8.25
CA SER A 204 -6.09 2.25 7.89
C SER A 204 -5.76 2.19 6.39
N TRP A 205 -5.99 3.29 5.70
CA TRP A 205 -5.57 3.47 4.30
C TRP A 205 -4.04 3.67 4.13
N LYS A 206 -3.27 3.69 5.21
CA LYS A 206 -1.81 3.94 5.18
C LYS A 206 -1.03 2.92 4.36
N GLY A 207 -1.47 1.65 4.34
CA GLY A 207 -0.86 0.62 3.51
C GLY A 207 -1.00 0.93 2.03
N LEU A 208 -2.21 1.30 1.59
CA LEU A 208 -2.50 1.68 0.22
C LEU A 208 -1.75 2.95 -0.20
N HIS A 209 -1.73 3.95 0.66
CA HIS A 209 -0.95 5.17 0.43
C HIS A 209 0.55 4.86 0.25
N TYR A 210 1.11 3.96 1.04
CA TYR A 210 2.50 3.56 0.91
C TYR A 210 2.77 2.87 -0.44
N LEU A 211 1.90 1.97 -0.88
CA LEU A 211 2.02 1.31 -2.19
C LEU A 211 2.04 2.33 -3.33
N HIS A 212 1.13 3.31 -3.31
CA HIS A 212 0.99 4.28 -4.40
C HIS A 212 2.07 5.37 -4.41
N THR A 213 2.64 5.71 -3.25
CA THR A 213 3.52 6.90 -3.10
C THR A 213 4.90 6.60 -2.55
N GLY A 214 5.13 5.41 -2.04
CA GLY A 214 6.40 5.01 -1.42
C GLY A 214 7.53 4.75 -2.41
N PHE A 215 7.22 4.61 -3.70
CA PHE A 215 8.15 4.26 -4.77
C PHE A 215 8.10 5.27 -5.91
N VAL A 216 9.18 5.35 -6.70
CA VAL A 216 9.23 6.19 -7.92
C VAL A 216 8.13 5.77 -8.88
N GLN A 217 7.96 4.48 -9.05
CA GLN A 217 6.85 3.86 -9.77
C GLN A 217 5.97 3.18 -8.74
N GLY A 218 4.81 3.76 -8.41
CA GLY A 218 3.88 3.22 -7.44
C GLY A 218 3.51 1.77 -7.74
N ILE A 219 2.95 1.08 -6.76
CA ILE A 219 2.44 -0.29 -6.92
C ILE A 219 0.93 -0.24 -6.81
N ILE A 220 0.22 -0.75 -7.81
CA ILE A 220 -1.23 -0.90 -7.82
C ILE A 220 -1.53 -2.34 -7.44
N HIS A 221 -2.35 -2.55 -6.41
CA HIS A 221 -2.64 -3.88 -5.86
C HIS A 221 -3.54 -4.71 -6.78
N CYS A 222 -4.52 -4.08 -7.41
CA CYS A 222 -5.49 -4.65 -8.36
C CYS A 222 -6.56 -5.58 -7.78
N ASP A 223 -6.48 -5.97 -6.50
CA ASP A 223 -7.46 -6.88 -5.88
C ASP A 223 -7.74 -6.53 -4.41
N ILE A 224 -7.94 -5.25 -4.11
CA ILE A 224 -8.34 -4.79 -2.77
C ILE A 224 -9.77 -5.24 -2.50
N LYS A 225 -9.96 -6.04 -1.44
CA LYS A 225 -11.25 -6.57 -1.00
C LYS A 225 -11.19 -7.01 0.47
N SER A 226 -12.32 -7.16 1.14
CA SER A 226 -12.36 -7.54 2.56
C SER A 226 -11.76 -8.91 2.87
N THR A 227 -11.67 -9.80 1.88
CA THR A 227 -10.97 -11.10 2.00
C THR A 227 -9.46 -10.99 1.86
N ASN A 228 -8.92 -9.91 1.29
CA ASN A 228 -7.50 -9.62 1.13
C ASN A 228 -6.98 -8.58 2.12
N ILE A 229 -7.77 -8.24 3.12
CA ILE A 229 -7.35 -7.47 4.29
C ILE A 229 -7.44 -8.41 5.49
N PHE A 230 -6.31 -8.66 6.14
CA PHE A 230 -6.21 -9.57 7.28
C PHE A 230 -5.91 -8.78 8.55
N LEU A 231 -6.27 -9.36 9.69
CA LEU A 231 -6.03 -8.77 11.00
C LEU A 231 -4.98 -9.61 11.75
N ASP A 232 -3.97 -8.93 12.30
CA ASP A 232 -2.98 -9.57 13.17
C ASP A 232 -3.55 -9.81 14.59
N GLU A 233 -2.73 -10.28 15.51
CA GLU A 233 -3.11 -10.53 16.91
C GLU A 233 -3.64 -9.29 17.63
N ASN A 234 -3.16 -8.09 17.24
CA ASN A 234 -3.52 -6.79 17.80
C ASN A 234 -4.64 -6.08 17.00
N TYR A 235 -5.31 -6.79 16.09
CA TYR A 235 -6.31 -6.23 15.16
C TYR A 235 -5.75 -5.15 14.22
N VAL A 236 -4.44 -5.13 13.97
CA VAL A 236 -3.87 -4.25 12.94
C VAL A 236 -4.19 -4.85 11.57
N ALA A 237 -4.82 -4.05 10.73
CA ALA A 237 -5.16 -4.45 9.38
C ALA A 237 -3.92 -4.43 8.47
N LYS A 238 -3.70 -5.51 7.73
CA LYS A 238 -2.64 -5.67 6.74
C LYS A 238 -3.22 -6.18 5.43
N VAL A 239 -2.76 -5.59 4.31
CA VAL A 239 -3.13 -6.04 2.97
C VAL A 239 -2.28 -7.25 2.60
N VAL A 240 -2.92 -8.24 1.97
CA VAL A 240 -2.32 -9.53 1.53
C VAL A 240 -2.61 -9.78 0.05
N ASP A 241 -1.96 -10.79 -0.54
CA ASP A 241 -2.24 -11.34 -1.88
C ASP A 241 -1.93 -10.37 -3.03
N PHE A 242 -0.64 -10.18 -3.31
CA PHE A 242 -0.12 -9.29 -4.34
C PHE A 242 0.03 -9.95 -5.72
N GLY A 243 -0.49 -11.15 -5.93
CA GLY A 243 -0.34 -11.92 -7.17
C GLY A 243 -0.86 -11.22 -8.43
N LEU A 244 -1.86 -10.35 -8.30
CA LEU A 244 -2.41 -9.55 -9.40
C LEU A 244 -1.78 -8.17 -9.54
N SER A 245 -0.94 -7.76 -8.62
CA SER A 245 -0.41 -6.39 -8.55
C SER A 245 0.43 -6.00 -9.76
N ARG A 246 0.51 -4.71 -10.02
CA ARG A 246 1.27 -4.12 -11.13
C ARG A 246 2.08 -2.92 -10.66
N SER A 247 3.23 -2.71 -11.29
CA SER A 247 3.89 -1.42 -11.21
C SER A 247 3.00 -0.36 -11.85
N GLY A 248 2.91 0.79 -11.23
CA GLY A 248 2.17 1.94 -11.74
C GLY A 248 2.74 2.47 -13.05
N PRO A 249 2.12 3.49 -13.65
CA PRO A 249 2.53 4.03 -14.93
C PRO A 249 3.94 4.64 -14.86
N CYS A 250 4.65 4.59 -15.98
CA CYS A 250 5.94 5.27 -16.14
C CYS A 250 5.77 6.80 -16.10
N LEU A 251 6.88 7.54 -15.94
CA LEU A 251 6.88 9.01 -15.72
C LEU A 251 6.06 9.81 -16.75
N ASN A 252 5.88 9.31 -17.96
CA ASN A 252 5.15 9.97 -19.05
C ASN A 252 3.78 9.35 -19.33
N GLU A 253 3.34 8.41 -18.50
CA GLU A 253 2.07 7.70 -18.66
C GLU A 253 1.16 8.02 -17.48
N ILE A 254 -0.14 8.04 -17.73
CA ILE A 254 -1.17 8.31 -16.71
C ILE A 254 -1.89 7.04 -16.24
N HIS A 255 -1.69 5.91 -16.93
CA HIS A 255 -2.30 4.61 -16.62
C HIS A 255 -1.44 3.45 -17.12
N VAL A 256 -1.74 2.26 -16.64
CA VAL A 256 -1.18 0.99 -17.14
C VAL A 256 -2.25 0.31 -17.99
N SER A 257 -1.97 0.10 -19.29
CA SER A 257 -2.85 -0.66 -20.16
C SER A 257 -2.69 -2.15 -19.87
N THR A 258 -3.74 -2.80 -19.41
CA THR A 258 -3.72 -4.23 -19.06
C THR A 258 -5.10 -4.85 -19.21
N GLY A 259 -5.15 -6.16 -19.46
CA GLY A 259 -6.40 -6.91 -19.40
C GLY A 259 -7.01 -6.80 -18.01
N VAL A 260 -8.33 -6.67 -17.95
CA VAL A 260 -9.07 -6.51 -16.70
C VAL A 260 -8.85 -7.70 -15.78
N LYS A 261 -8.40 -7.41 -14.56
CA LYS A 261 -8.23 -8.36 -13.46
C LYS A 261 -8.77 -7.74 -12.17
N GLY A 262 -9.15 -8.57 -11.23
CA GLY A 262 -9.71 -8.17 -9.94
C GLY A 262 -11.00 -8.90 -9.61
N SER A 263 -11.55 -8.66 -8.44
CA SER A 263 -12.74 -9.31 -7.92
C SER A 263 -14.00 -8.54 -8.27
N PHE A 264 -14.99 -9.23 -8.84
CA PHE A 264 -16.29 -8.64 -9.15
C PHE A 264 -16.93 -8.07 -7.87
N GLY A 265 -17.60 -6.92 -8.00
CA GLY A 265 -18.15 -6.16 -6.87
C GLY A 265 -17.20 -5.12 -6.29
N TYR A 266 -15.87 -5.31 -6.41
CA TYR A 266 -14.86 -4.34 -6.01
C TYR A 266 -14.18 -3.65 -7.20
N LEU A 267 -14.45 -4.14 -8.41
CA LEU A 267 -13.79 -3.70 -9.62
C LEU A 267 -14.28 -2.29 -10.02
N ASP A 268 -13.35 -1.38 -10.22
CA ASP A 268 -13.60 -0.04 -10.74
C ASP A 268 -14.20 -0.11 -12.14
N LEU A 269 -15.38 0.48 -12.33
CA LEU A 269 -16.11 0.47 -13.61
C LEU A 269 -15.37 1.21 -14.72
N GLU A 270 -14.61 2.24 -14.40
CA GLU A 270 -13.83 2.97 -15.40
C GLU A 270 -12.66 2.12 -15.88
N TYR A 271 -11.95 1.48 -14.97
CA TYR A 271 -10.92 0.48 -15.31
C TYR A 271 -11.52 -0.67 -16.13
N PHE A 272 -12.67 -1.21 -15.71
CA PHE A 272 -13.34 -2.31 -16.42
C PHE A 272 -13.66 -1.94 -17.88
N ARG A 273 -14.16 -0.73 -18.14
CA ARG A 273 -14.57 -0.28 -19.46
C ARG A 273 -13.39 0.12 -20.36
N ARG A 274 -12.39 0.80 -19.78
CA ARG A 274 -11.27 1.40 -20.54
C ARG A 274 -10.01 0.56 -20.57
N GLN A 275 -9.90 -0.46 -19.71
CA GLN A 275 -8.68 -1.26 -19.50
C GLN A 275 -7.46 -0.39 -19.11
N GLN A 276 -7.71 0.75 -18.50
CA GLN A 276 -6.73 1.73 -18.04
C GLN A 276 -6.64 1.67 -16.52
N LEU A 277 -5.66 0.91 -16.02
CA LEU A 277 -5.44 0.72 -14.59
C LEU A 277 -4.68 1.91 -14.00
N THR A 278 -5.16 2.42 -12.87
CA THR A 278 -4.52 3.50 -12.11
C THR A 278 -4.55 3.22 -10.60
N ASP A 279 -3.84 4.00 -9.81
CA ASP A 279 -3.94 3.99 -8.35
C ASP A 279 -5.38 4.25 -7.84
N LYS A 280 -6.19 4.96 -8.63
CA LYS A 280 -7.60 5.26 -8.31
C LYS A 280 -8.48 4.01 -8.32
N SER A 281 -8.11 3.01 -9.10
CA SER A 281 -8.82 1.73 -9.13
C SER A 281 -8.74 1.00 -7.78
N ASP A 282 -7.57 1.03 -7.11
CA ASP A 282 -7.44 0.52 -5.75
C ASP A 282 -8.22 1.36 -4.73
N VAL A 283 -8.25 2.70 -4.91
CA VAL A 283 -9.01 3.60 -4.05
C VAL A 283 -10.52 3.32 -4.16
N TYR A 284 -11.02 3.06 -5.36
CA TYR A 284 -12.41 2.65 -5.58
C TYR A 284 -12.72 1.34 -4.83
N SER A 285 -11.89 0.31 -5.03
CA SER A 285 -12.04 -1.00 -4.37
C SER A 285 -12.01 -0.87 -2.84
N PHE A 286 -11.13 -0.02 -2.31
CA PHE A 286 -11.08 0.28 -0.88
C PHE A 286 -12.34 1.01 -0.40
N GLY A 287 -12.91 1.90 -1.21
CA GLY A 287 -14.21 2.54 -0.96
C GLY A 287 -15.32 1.49 -0.79
N VAL A 288 -15.35 0.45 -1.63
CA VAL A 288 -16.31 -0.66 -1.48
C VAL A 288 -16.10 -1.42 -0.16
N VAL A 289 -14.85 -1.67 0.24
CA VAL A 289 -14.56 -2.28 1.55
C VAL A 289 -15.08 -1.42 2.70
N LEU A 290 -14.96 -0.08 2.61
CA LEU A 290 -15.51 0.82 3.62
C LEU A 290 -17.06 0.72 3.68
N PHE A 291 -17.73 0.58 2.55
CA PHE A 291 -19.18 0.33 2.52
C PHE A 291 -19.55 -1.01 3.14
N GLU A 292 -18.79 -2.10 2.88
CA GLU A 292 -19.01 -3.39 3.57
C GLU A 292 -18.91 -3.23 5.09
N VAL A 293 -17.92 -2.46 5.58
CA VAL A 293 -17.75 -2.17 7.02
C VAL A 293 -18.92 -1.37 7.58
N LEU A 294 -19.37 -0.32 6.88
CA LEU A 294 -20.43 0.58 7.33
C LEU A 294 -21.81 -0.09 7.31
N CYS A 295 -22.08 -0.89 6.26
CA CYS A 295 -23.38 -1.52 6.06
C CYS A 295 -23.47 -2.90 6.70
N ALA A 296 -22.35 -3.44 7.23
CA ALA A 296 -22.24 -4.83 7.70
C ALA A 296 -22.83 -5.84 6.69
N GLY A 297 -22.66 -5.59 5.40
CA GLY A 297 -23.19 -6.37 4.29
C GLY A 297 -22.17 -6.60 3.19
N PRO A 298 -22.30 -7.69 2.39
CA PRO A 298 -21.35 -8.00 1.32
C PRO A 298 -21.43 -7.01 0.17
N ALA A 299 -20.32 -6.78 -0.54
CA ALA A 299 -20.24 -5.94 -1.74
C ALA A 299 -21.20 -6.39 -2.86
N ILE A 300 -21.52 -7.68 -2.88
CA ILE A 300 -22.56 -8.27 -3.73
C ILE A 300 -23.45 -9.12 -2.84
N ASP A 301 -24.73 -8.80 -2.78
CA ASP A 301 -25.70 -9.64 -2.13
C ASP A 301 -26.24 -10.67 -3.14
N PRO A 302 -25.97 -11.97 -2.92
CA PRO A 302 -26.46 -13.01 -3.81
C PRO A 302 -27.98 -13.24 -3.71
N GLN A 303 -28.65 -12.65 -2.70
CA GLN A 303 -30.09 -12.76 -2.47
C GLN A 303 -30.90 -11.66 -3.16
N LEU A 304 -30.23 -10.58 -3.60
CA LEU A 304 -30.89 -9.54 -4.39
C LEU A 304 -31.03 -10.00 -5.84
N ASP A 305 -32.27 -9.96 -6.34
CA ASP A 305 -32.57 -10.25 -7.73
C ASP A 305 -31.74 -9.34 -8.64
N ARG A 306 -31.15 -9.94 -9.67
CA ARG A 306 -30.44 -9.21 -10.70
C ARG A 306 -31.48 -8.64 -11.65
N GLU A 307 -31.91 -7.39 -11.43
CA GLU A 307 -32.65 -6.62 -12.43
C GLU A 307 -31.80 -6.26 -13.64
#